data_dd9ec89cf9e6f7b8ea997cade39251d4
#
_entry.id   dd9ec89cf9e6f7b8ea997cade39251d4
#
_cell.length_a   1.000
_cell.length_b   1.000
_cell.length_c   1.000
_cell.angle_alpha   90.00
_cell.angle_beta   90.00
_cell.angle_gamma   90.00
#
_symmetry.space_group_name_H-M   'P 1'
#
loop_
_entity.id
_entity.type
_entity.pdbx_description
1 polymer ?
#
loop_
_entity_poly.entity_id
_entity_poly.type
_entity_poly.pdbx_seq_one_letter_code
_entity_poly.pdbx_strand_id
1 'polypeptide(L)'
;LVLYSVFLCLKLEPVLFIYSPLITEVLLVVALAIVGFTRRTVIQRIRDSKRPSFKRTLLRTTLNEFYFLAQLVQNLYTLHLFIILLYSILPETMQNMRTERFLYRELGLVIGVLVIVYEQIRLSLMQGSLKKEMWVPVLNDNGKVIGCIARSVSRSLPKKYYHPIVRIAVVYNGMLYLVRRSKDEFVSPDTMDYPFHNYVLFRHSIDSTVKETLGSLAQDKSIAPRFLIRYTFENEKVKHLV
;
A
#
# COMPACT_ATOMS: atom_id res chain seq x y z
N LEU A 1 10.48 19.44 -17.83
CA LEU A 1 9.71 20.37 -18.67
C LEU A 1 10.08 21.83 -18.37
N VAL A 2 9.94 22.33 -17.13
CA VAL A 2 10.27 23.72 -16.76
C VAL A 2 11.72 24.08 -17.08
N LEU A 3 12.71 23.24 -16.69
CA LEU A 3 14.12 23.43 -17.02
C LEU A 3 14.36 23.45 -18.54
N TYR A 4 13.68 22.58 -19.28
CA TYR A 4 13.77 22.54 -20.74
C TYR A 4 13.20 23.79 -21.38
N SER A 5 12.08 24.30 -20.85
CA SER A 5 11.49 25.58 -21.31
C SER A 5 12.42 26.78 -21.04
N VAL A 6 13.08 26.80 -19.89
CA VAL A 6 14.09 27.83 -19.56
C VAL A 6 15.28 27.75 -20.51
N PHE A 7 15.79 26.56 -20.85
CA PHE A 7 16.85 26.38 -21.84
C PHE A 7 16.45 26.86 -23.24
N LEU A 8 15.19 26.61 -23.67
CA LEU A 8 14.66 27.11 -24.93
C LEU A 8 14.57 28.65 -24.97
N CYS A 9 14.22 29.27 -23.83
CA CYS A 9 14.08 30.75 -23.76
C CYS A 9 15.46 31.47 -23.75
N LEU A 10 16.54 30.84 -23.36
CA LEU A 10 17.86 31.47 -23.20
C LEU A 10 18.67 31.59 -24.52
N LYS A 11 18.13 31.21 -25.70
CA LYS A 11 18.83 31.23 -26.99
C LYS A 11 20.28 30.76 -26.90
N LEU A 12 20.50 29.66 -26.19
CA LEU A 12 21.82 29.06 -26.00
C LEU A 12 22.41 28.55 -27.32
N GLU A 13 23.70 28.59 -27.46
CA GLU A 13 24.43 28.14 -28.65
C GLU A 13 23.98 26.75 -29.11
N PRO A 14 23.97 26.45 -30.42
CA PRO A 14 23.47 25.20 -31.01
C PRO A 14 24.09 23.95 -30.36
N VAL A 15 25.31 24.02 -29.88
CA VAL A 15 26.03 22.95 -29.19
C VAL A 15 25.33 22.58 -27.87
N LEU A 16 24.95 23.58 -27.07
CA LEU A 16 24.21 23.35 -25.80
C LEU A 16 22.83 22.79 -26.03
N PHE A 17 22.17 23.11 -27.14
CA PHE A 17 20.88 22.56 -27.50
C PHE A 17 20.98 21.06 -27.85
N ILE A 18 22.03 20.62 -28.53
CA ILE A 18 22.24 19.19 -28.86
C ILE A 18 22.40 18.37 -27.59
N TYR A 19 23.16 18.87 -26.61
CA TYR A 19 23.44 18.17 -25.34
C TYR A 19 22.41 18.49 -24.23
N SER A 20 21.34 19.25 -24.51
CA SER A 20 20.35 19.64 -23.50
C SER A 20 19.67 18.45 -22.79
N PRO A 21 19.38 17.30 -23.43
CA PRO A 21 18.83 16.15 -22.73
C PRO A 21 19.80 15.59 -21.68
N LEU A 22 21.08 15.45 -22.06
CA LEU A 22 22.14 14.95 -21.17
C LEU A 22 22.36 15.88 -19.97
N ILE A 23 22.42 17.20 -20.21
CA ILE A 23 22.54 18.18 -19.12
C ILE A 23 21.36 18.08 -18.17
N THR A 24 20.16 17.92 -18.70
CA THR A 24 18.94 17.75 -17.90
C THR A 24 19.01 16.48 -17.03
N GLU A 25 19.53 15.38 -17.57
CA GLU A 25 19.70 14.13 -16.83
C GLU A 25 20.72 14.28 -15.70
N VAL A 26 21.87 14.91 -15.98
CA VAL A 26 22.90 15.17 -14.95
C VAL A 26 22.32 16.02 -13.82
N LEU A 27 21.59 17.10 -14.15
CA LEU A 27 20.92 17.95 -13.16
C LEU A 27 19.88 17.19 -12.37
N LEU A 28 19.12 16.30 -13.02
CA LEU A 28 18.13 15.45 -12.36
C LEU A 28 18.80 14.50 -11.36
N VAL A 29 19.87 13.81 -11.77
CA VAL A 29 20.63 12.89 -10.90
C VAL A 29 21.19 13.62 -9.68
N VAL A 30 21.78 14.82 -9.88
CA VAL A 30 22.30 15.65 -8.79
C VAL A 30 21.16 16.08 -7.83
N ALA A 31 20.03 16.54 -8.37
CA ALA A 31 18.88 16.93 -7.55
C ALA A 31 18.34 15.76 -6.73
N LEU A 32 18.20 14.57 -7.34
CA LEU A 32 17.75 13.37 -6.65
C LEU A 32 18.76 12.88 -5.60
N ALA A 33 20.06 13.02 -5.85
CA ALA A 33 21.10 12.74 -4.85
C ALA A 33 20.95 13.65 -3.61
N ILE A 34 20.76 14.95 -3.81
CA ILE A 34 20.49 15.89 -2.70
C ILE A 34 19.25 15.48 -1.91
N VAL A 35 18.16 15.13 -2.61
CA VAL A 35 16.93 14.60 -1.98
C VAL A 35 17.23 13.34 -1.17
N GLY A 36 18.03 12.42 -1.71
CA GLY A 36 18.46 11.19 -1.02
C GLY A 36 19.19 11.48 0.29
N PHE A 37 20.12 12.44 0.30
CA PHE A 37 20.84 12.85 1.51
C PHE A 37 19.91 13.42 2.59
N THR A 38 18.87 14.13 2.22
CA THR A 38 17.93 14.72 3.19
C THR A 38 16.98 13.70 3.84
N ARG A 39 16.89 12.48 3.30
CA ARG A 39 15.96 11.42 3.74
C ARG A 39 15.98 11.20 5.25
N ARG A 40 17.17 10.97 5.82
CA ARG A 40 17.31 10.67 7.27
C ARG A 40 16.79 11.81 8.14
N THR A 41 17.18 13.03 7.81
CA THR A 41 16.77 14.23 8.56
C THR A 41 15.26 14.48 8.49
N VAL A 42 14.66 14.30 7.32
CA VAL A 42 13.23 14.49 7.12
C VAL A 42 12.42 13.43 7.88
N ILE A 43 12.82 12.16 7.81
CA ILE A 43 12.14 11.07 8.53
C ILE A 43 12.25 11.28 10.05
N GLN A 44 13.41 11.72 10.57
CA GLN A 44 13.60 12.04 11.99
C GLN A 44 12.67 13.17 12.42
N ARG A 45 12.63 14.29 11.68
CA ARG A 45 11.72 15.42 11.98
C ARG A 45 10.25 15.01 12.02
N ILE A 46 9.82 14.08 11.17
CA ILE A 46 8.44 13.56 11.18
C ILE A 46 8.20 12.72 12.41
N ARG A 47 9.16 11.88 12.80
CA ARG A 47 9.07 11.03 14.00
C ARG A 47 8.91 11.89 15.26
N ASP A 48 9.66 12.99 15.34
CA ASP A 48 9.69 13.87 16.50
C ASP A 48 8.55 14.92 16.50
N SER A 49 7.74 14.93 15.42
CA SER A 49 6.61 15.85 15.27
C SER A 49 5.49 15.54 16.26
N LYS A 50 4.92 16.57 16.89
CA LYS A 50 3.75 16.49 17.80
C LYS A 50 2.42 16.18 17.08
N ARG A 51 2.44 15.81 15.79
CA ARG A 51 1.23 15.48 15.00
C ARG A 51 0.57 14.20 15.50
N PRO A 52 -0.77 14.04 15.32
CA PRO A 52 -1.48 12.80 15.64
C PRO A 52 -0.82 11.57 14.98
N SER A 53 -0.78 10.46 15.69
CA SER A 53 -0.09 9.23 15.26
C SER A 53 -0.48 8.78 13.85
N PHE A 54 -1.76 8.85 13.50
CA PHE A 54 -2.26 8.49 12.17
C PHE A 54 -1.66 9.36 11.04
N LYS A 55 -1.71 10.70 11.20
CA LYS A 55 -1.14 11.63 10.19
C LYS A 55 0.37 11.46 10.03
N ARG A 56 1.06 11.17 11.12
CA ARG A 56 2.51 10.89 11.14
C ARG A 56 2.86 9.60 10.39
N THR A 57 2.09 8.53 10.60
CA THR A 57 2.28 7.26 9.91
C THR A 57 2.01 7.41 8.42
N LEU A 58 0.91 8.05 8.03
CA LEU A 58 0.57 8.28 6.62
C LEU A 58 1.67 9.07 5.91
N LEU A 59 2.12 10.19 6.51
CA LEU A 59 3.19 11.02 5.94
C LEU A 59 4.51 10.25 5.79
N ARG A 60 4.87 9.42 6.78
CA ARG A 60 6.06 8.58 6.73
C ARG A 60 5.97 7.55 5.59
N THR A 61 4.82 6.91 5.41
CA THR A 61 4.61 5.95 4.33
C THR A 61 4.72 6.62 2.96
N THR A 62 4.01 7.74 2.76
CA THR A 62 4.08 8.50 1.49
C THR A 62 5.51 8.95 1.17
N LEU A 63 6.26 9.41 2.17
CA LEU A 63 7.65 9.80 1.96
C LEU A 63 8.57 8.61 1.66
N ASN A 64 8.37 7.47 2.28
CA ASN A 64 9.13 6.28 1.95
C ASN A 64 8.91 5.85 0.50
N GLU A 65 7.66 5.90 0.01
CA GLU A 65 7.34 5.63 -1.40
C GLU A 65 8.00 6.65 -2.33
N PHE A 66 7.94 7.93 -2.00
CA PHE A 66 8.62 8.98 -2.76
C PHE A 66 10.14 8.75 -2.84
N TYR A 67 10.79 8.45 -1.70
CA TYR A 67 12.23 8.19 -1.69
C TYR A 67 12.60 6.91 -2.42
N PHE A 68 11.75 5.88 -2.40
CA PHE A 68 11.96 4.67 -3.18
C PHE A 68 11.96 4.98 -4.68
N LEU A 69 10.94 5.71 -5.17
CA LEU A 69 10.85 6.10 -6.56
C LEU A 69 12.01 7.01 -6.98
N ALA A 70 12.35 8.00 -6.15
CA ALA A 70 13.47 8.90 -6.39
C ALA A 70 14.80 8.13 -6.54
N GLN A 71 15.03 7.12 -5.68
CA GLN A 71 16.22 6.28 -5.75
C GLN A 71 16.24 5.40 -6.99
N LEU A 72 15.09 4.84 -7.38
CA LEU A 72 14.96 4.05 -8.61
C LEU A 72 15.34 4.89 -9.85
N VAL A 73 14.72 6.06 -9.96
CA VAL A 73 14.99 7.00 -11.06
C VAL A 73 16.46 7.40 -11.07
N GLN A 74 17.02 7.78 -9.91
CA GLN A 74 18.44 8.14 -9.78
C GLN A 74 19.36 7.02 -10.27
N ASN A 75 19.13 5.79 -9.83
CA ASN A 75 19.96 4.64 -10.19
C ASN A 75 19.91 4.37 -11.70
N LEU A 76 18.73 4.43 -12.32
CA LEU A 76 18.56 4.20 -13.76
C LEU A 76 19.26 5.27 -14.60
N TYR A 77 19.09 6.54 -14.26
CA TYR A 77 19.79 7.61 -14.98
C TYR A 77 21.29 7.64 -14.71
N THR A 78 21.74 7.28 -13.52
CA THR A 78 23.19 7.11 -13.24
C THR A 78 23.77 5.98 -14.09
N LEU A 79 23.06 4.86 -14.22
CA LEU A 79 23.48 3.75 -15.10
C LEU A 79 23.51 4.21 -16.58
N HIS A 80 22.53 4.98 -17.01
CA HIS A 80 22.49 5.53 -18.37
C HIS A 80 23.69 6.45 -18.64
N LEU A 81 23.97 7.40 -17.74
CA LEU A 81 25.16 8.27 -17.83
C LEU A 81 26.47 7.46 -17.85
N PHE A 82 26.53 6.37 -17.09
CA PHE A 82 27.69 5.47 -17.13
C PHE A 82 27.86 4.78 -18.49
N ILE A 83 26.75 4.33 -19.11
CA ILE A 83 26.75 3.74 -20.46
C ILE A 83 27.23 4.77 -21.47
N ILE A 84 26.76 6.02 -21.39
CA ILE A 84 27.23 7.11 -22.26
C ILE A 84 28.74 7.35 -22.09
N LEU A 85 29.22 7.37 -20.84
CA LEU A 85 30.64 7.52 -20.56
C LEU A 85 31.47 6.38 -21.17
N LEU A 86 31.04 5.14 -21.03
CA LEU A 86 31.68 3.99 -21.65
C LEU A 86 31.74 4.10 -23.18
N TYR A 87 30.59 4.51 -23.77
CA TYR A 87 30.52 4.69 -25.22
C TYR A 87 31.46 5.79 -25.73
N SER A 88 31.65 6.88 -24.98
CA SER A 88 32.52 7.99 -25.34
C SER A 88 33.99 7.63 -25.33
N ILE A 89 34.39 6.56 -24.63
CA ILE A 89 35.80 6.06 -24.57
C ILE A 89 36.11 5.15 -25.76
N LEU A 90 35.12 4.67 -26.50
CA LEU A 90 35.33 3.80 -27.66
C LEU A 90 36.02 4.54 -28.78
N PRO A 91 36.91 3.86 -29.57
CA PRO A 91 37.53 4.44 -30.76
C PRO A 91 36.51 4.95 -31.77
N GLU A 92 36.79 6.05 -32.46
CA GLU A 92 35.91 6.66 -33.48
C GLU A 92 35.45 5.67 -34.55
N THR A 93 36.31 4.67 -34.87
CA THR A 93 35.97 3.61 -35.84
C THR A 93 34.82 2.70 -35.39
N MET A 94 34.55 2.63 -34.10
CA MET A 94 33.42 1.84 -33.51
C MET A 94 32.21 2.69 -33.17
N GLN A 95 32.35 4.01 -33.23
CA GLN A 95 31.24 4.92 -32.96
C GLN A 95 30.33 5.03 -34.17
N ASN A 96 29.03 4.83 -33.98
CA ASN A 96 28.01 4.95 -35.04
C ASN A 96 27.08 6.11 -34.73
N MET A 97 26.88 7.01 -35.67
CA MET A 97 25.98 8.17 -35.52
C MET A 97 24.55 7.81 -35.09
N ARG A 98 24.03 6.64 -35.49
CA ARG A 98 22.69 6.20 -35.05
C ARG A 98 22.69 5.78 -33.58
N THR A 99 23.72 5.08 -33.14
CA THR A 99 23.88 4.63 -31.74
C THR A 99 24.10 5.85 -30.84
N GLU A 100 24.90 6.79 -31.29
CA GLU A 100 25.17 8.04 -30.59
C GLU A 100 23.86 8.82 -30.36
N ARG A 101 23.07 9.07 -31.42
CA ARG A 101 21.77 9.74 -31.32
C ARG A 101 20.81 9.02 -30.39
N PHE A 102 20.75 7.69 -30.48
CA PHE A 102 19.92 6.89 -29.62
C PHE A 102 20.33 7.04 -28.14
N LEU A 103 21.62 6.87 -27.82
CA LEU A 103 22.14 6.98 -26.47
C LEU A 103 21.95 8.38 -25.87
N TYR A 104 22.35 9.42 -26.59
CA TYR A 104 22.36 10.78 -26.04
C TYR A 104 20.96 11.44 -26.01
N ARG A 105 20.00 10.99 -26.80
CA ARG A 105 18.72 11.66 -26.93
C ARG A 105 17.51 10.79 -26.64
N GLU A 106 17.48 9.55 -27.13
CA GLU A 106 16.28 8.73 -27.12
C GLU A 106 16.21 7.82 -25.88
N LEU A 107 17.34 7.23 -25.46
CA LEU A 107 17.37 6.27 -24.38
C LEU A 107 16.92 6.87 -23.04
N GLY A 108 17.30 8.10 -22.72
CA GLY A 108 16.84 8.80 -21.54
C GLY A 108 15.32 8.97 -21.48
N LEU A 109 14.68 9.28 -22.62
CA LEU A 109 13.23 9.36 -22.75
C LEU A 109 12.59 7.98 -22.54
N VAL A 110 13.17 6.95 -23.15
CA VAL A 110 12.68 5.56 -22.99
C VAL A 110 12.71 5.14 -21.53
N ILE A 111 13.81 5.41 -20.82
CA ILE A 111 13.94 5.15 -19.37
C ILE A 111 12.84 5.87 -18.60
N GLY A 112 12.60 7.16 -18.88
CA GLY A 112 11.54 7.92 -18.23
C GLY A 112 10.15 7.34 -18.44
N VAL A 113 9.82 6.94 -19.67
CA VAL A 113 8.54 6.30 -20.00
C VAL A 113 8.42 4.95 -19.28
N LEU A 114 9.46 4.13 -19.27
CA LEU A 114 9.45 2.83 -18.59
C LEU A 114 9.22 2.98 -17.08
N VAL A 115 9.81 3.98 -16.43
CA VAL A 115 9.58 4.27 -15.01
C VAL A 115 8.12 4.67 -14.76
N ILE A 116 7.55 5.50 -15.61
CA ILE A 116 6.13 5.91 -15.48
C ILE A 116 5.21 4.70 -15.64
N VAL A 117 5.43 3.86 -16.65
CA VAL A 117 4.65 2.63 -16.89
C VAL A 117 4.76 1.68 -15.71
N TYR A 118 5.98 1.44 -15.21
CA TYR A 118 6.23 0.61 -14.03
C TYR A 118 5.43 1.11 -12.82
N GLU A 119 5.47 2.41 -12.53
CA GLU A 119 4.76 2.98 -11.38
C GLU A 119 3.23 2.89 -11.55
N GLN A 120 2.71 3.08 -12.76
CA GLN A 120 1.28 2.91 -13.05
C GLN A 120 0.83 1.46 -12.83
N ILE A 121 1.59 0.48 -13.30
CA ILE A 121 1.31 -0.93 -13.08
C ILE A 121 1.34 -1.24 -11.58
N ARG A 122 2.38 -0.81 -10.87
CA ARG A 122 2.55 -1.01 -9.43
C ARG A 122 1.38 -0.43 -8.63
N LEU A 123 0.99 0.81 -8.92
CA LEU A 123 -0.17 1.46 -8.27
C LEU A 123 -1.48 0.75 -8.57
N SER A 124 -1.68 0.29 -9.80
CA SER A 124 -2.88 -0.47 -10.18
C SER A 124 -2.99 -1.80 -9.44
N LEU A 125 -1.87 -2.53 -9.32
CA LEU A 125 -1.82 -3.78 -8.54
C LEU A 125 -2.11 -3.54 -7.05
N MET A 126 -1.53 -2.48 -6.47
CA MET A 126 -1.79 -2.11 -5.07
C MET A 126 -3.26 -1.73 -4.86
N GLN A 127 -3.85 -0.94 -5.75
CA GLN A 127 -5.28 -0.59 -5.66
C GLN A 127 -6.18 -1.82 -5.78
N GLY A 128 -5.86 -2.75 -6.69
CA GLY A 128 -6.59 -4.01 -6.83
C GLY A 128 -6.55 -4.87 -5.57
N SER A 129 -5.40 -4.93 -4.91
CA SER A 129 -5.21 -5.62 -3.63
C SER A 129 -6.03 -4.95 -2.52
N LEU A 130 -5.94 -3.62 -2.39
CA LEU A 130 -6.66 -2.85 -1.37
C LEU A 130 -8.19 -2.91 -1.51
N LYS A 131 -8.71 -2.97 -2.74
CA LYS A 131 -10.16 -3.11 -3.00
C LYS A 131 -10.71 -4.48 -2.59
N LYS A 132 -9.90 -5.53 -2.66
CA LYS A 132 -10.28 -6.90 -2.25
C LYS A 132 -10.10 -7.13 -0.75
N GLU A 133 -9.42 -6.23 -0.05
CA GLU A 133 -9.12 -6.40 1.37
C GLU A 133 -10.34 -6.08 2.24
N MET A 134 -10.56 -6.91 3.25
CA MET A 134 -11.58 -6.68 4.26
C MET A 134 -11.03 -5.79 5.38
N TRP A 135 -11.59 -4.59 5.49
CA TRP A 135 -11.21 -3.64 6.53
C TRP A 135 -12.03 -3.89 7.79
N VAL A 136 -11.36 -4.23 8.88
CA VAL A 136 -11.98 -4.47 10.18
C VAL A 136 -11.65 -3.33 11.15
N PRO A 137 -12.64 -2.85 11.93
CA PRO A 137 -12.39 -1.82 12.91
C PRO A 137 -11.52 -2.35 14.06
N VAL A 138 -10.69 -1.45 14.60
CA VAL A 138 -9.92 -1.69 15.82
C VAL A 138 -10.61 -0.96 16.96
N LEU A 139 -10.88 -1.67 18.04
CA LEU A 139 -11.55 -1.16 19.23
C LEU A 139 -10.52 -0.84 20.34
N ASN A 140 -10.87 0.11 21.21
CA ASN A 140 -10.25 0.23 22.52
C ASN A 140 -10.91 -0.71 23.53
N ASP A 141 -10.41 -0.77 24.77
CA ASP A 141 -10.95 -1.64 25.82
C ASP A 141 -12.40 -1.32 26.19
N ASN A 142 -12.86 -0.11 25.91
CA ASN A 142 -14.25 0.34 26.11
C ASN A 142 -15.19 -0.03 24.93
N GLY A 143 -14.67 -0.73 23.90
CA GLY A 143 -15.45 -1.10 22.71
C GLY A 143 -15.67 0.04 21.71
N LYS A 144 -14.99 1.19 21.86
CA LYS A 144 -15.07 2.30 20.92
C LYS A 144 -14.08 2.12 19.76
N VAL A 145 -14.53 2.39 18.54
CA VAL A 145 -13.68 2.33 17.34
C VAL A 145 -12.62 3.43 17.39
N ILE A 146 -11.35 3.03 17.34
CA ILE A 146 -10.18 3.93 17.32
C ILE A 146 -9.45 3.96 15.97
N GLY A 147 -9.80 3.05 15.05
CA GLY A 147 -9.21 2.97 13.72
C GLY A 147 -9.72 1.75 12.96
N CYS A 148 -9.08 1.46 11.85
CA CYS A 148 -9.31 0.22 11.08
C CYS A 148 -7.98 -0.35 10.60
N ILE A 149 -7.96 -1.65 10.32
CA ILE A 149 -6.82 -2.39 9.81
C ILE A 149 -7.31 -3.42 8.79
N ALA A 150 -6.47 -3.74 7.80
CA ALA A 150 -6.74 -4.83 6.90
C ALA A 150 -6.73 -6.17 7.67
N ARG A 151 -7.70 -7.03 7.42
CA ARG A 151 -7.83 -8.33 8.12
C ARG A 151 -6.61 -9.22 7.91
N SER A 152 -6.05 -9.23 6.70
CA SER A 152 -4.81 -9.96 6.38
C SER A 152 -3.63 -9.50 7.24
N VAL A 153 -3.46 -8.18 7.35
CA VAL A 153 -2.39 -7.54 8.14
C VAL A 153 -2.60 -7.80 9.63
N SER A 154 -3.85 -7.69 10.13
CA SER A 154 -4.15 -7.97 11.55
C SER A 154 -3.79 -9.39 11.97
N ARG A 155 -3.94 -10.37 11.05
CA ARG A 155 -3.60 -11.77 11.30
C ARG A 155 -2.09 -12.05 11.27
N SER A 156 -1.33 -11.28 10.51
CA SER A 156 0.12 -11.47 10.33
C SER A 156 0.96 -10.79 11.41
N LEU A 157 0.38 -9.83 12.14
CA LEU A 157 1.11 -9.09 13.17
C LEU A 157 1.11 -9.84 14.51
N PRO A 158 2.20 -9.75 15.28
CA PRO A 158 2.28 -10.37 16.61
C PRO A 158 1.35 -9.71 17.64
N LYS A 159 0.99 -8.43 17.40
CA LYS A 159 0.08 -7.69 18.27
C LYS A 159 -1.36 -8.07 17.99
N LYS A 160 -2.08 -8.53 19.01
CA LYS A 160 -3.53 -8.76 18.92
C LYS A 160 -4.28 -7.43 18.88
N TYR A 161 -5.12 -7.26 17.86
CA TYR A 161 -6.02 -6.14 17.77
C TYR A 161 -7.43 -6.57 18.22
N TYR A 162 -8.14 -5.66 18.88
CA TYR A 162 -9.49 -5.90 19.37
C TYR A 162 -10.50 -5.60 18.28
N HIS A 163 -11.19 -6.64 17.78
CA HIS A 163 -12.13 -6.53 16.66
C HIS A 163 -13.55 -6.93 17.06
N PRO A 164 -14.60 -6.26 16.54
CA PRO A 164 -15.97 -6.67 16.75
C PRO A 164 -16.34 -7.84 15.82
N ILE A 165 -17.00 -8.84 16.38
CA ILE A 165 -17.53 -10.01 15.67
C ILE A 165 -18.97 -10.24 16.07
N VAL A 166 -19.79 -10.64 15.11
CA VAL A 166 -21.11 -11.19 15.36
C VAL A 166 -21.02 -12.71 15.39
N ARG A 167 -21.60 -13.34 16.40
CA ARG A 167 -21.83 -14.78 16.48
C ARG A 167 -23.32 -15.02 16.68
N ILE A 168 -23.90 -15.91 15.88
CA ILE A 168 -25.33 -16.19 15.92
C ILE A 168 -25.53 -17.63 16.42
N ALA A 169 -26.15 -17.75 17.59
CA ALA A 169 -26.58 -19.01 18.13
C ALA A 169 -27.92 -19.40 17.51
N VAL A 170 -28.05 -20.63 17.05
CA VAL A 170 -29.28 -21.18 16.51
C VAL A 170 -29.85 -22.13 17.52
N VAL A 171 -31.09 -21.86 17.97
CA VAL A 171 -31.83 -22.72 18.88
C VAL A 171 -33.11 -23.18 18.18
N TYR A 172 -33.34 -24.49 18.14
CA TYR A 172 -34.53 -25.09 17.59
C TYR A 172 -34.99 -26.23 18.48
N ASN A 173 -36.27 -26.27 18.85
CA ASN A 173 -36.85 -27.27 19.78
C ASN A 173 -36.07 -27.38 21.11
N GLY A 174 -35.61 -26.27 21.67
CA GLY A 174 -34.84 -26.25 22.92
C GLY A 174 -33.36 -26.72 22.79
N MET A 175 -32.93 -27.12 21.62
CA MET A 175 -31.56 -27.57 21.36
C MET A 175 -30.75 -26.49 20.70
N LEU A 176 -29.48 -26.34 21.17
CA LEU A 176 -28.52 -25.44 20.58
C LEU A 176 -27.75 -26.16 19.46
N TYR A 177 -27.74 -25.56 18.28
CA TYR A 177 -26.96 -26.06 17.13
C TYR A 177 -25.55 -25.57 17.19
N LEU A 178 -24.60 -26.50 17.13
CA LEU A 178 -23.17 -26.25 17.04
C LEU A 178 -22.60 -26.94 15.80
N VAL A 179 -21.60 -26.33 15.19
CA VAL A 179 -20.89 -26.84 14.02
C VAL A 179 -19.41 -27.03 14.38
N ARG A 180 -18.81 -28.10 13.91
CA ARG A 180 -17.37 -28.30 14.06
C ARG A 180 -16.63 -27.42 13.09
N ARG A 181 -15.71 -26.59 13.59
CA ARG A 181 -14.87 -25.71 12.79
C ARG A 181 -13.88 -26.53 11.96
N SER A 182 -13.53 -26.03 10.75
CA SER A 182 -12.50 -26.66 9.94
C SER A 182 -11.17 -26.73 10.67
N LYS A 183 -10.37 -27.74 10.35
CA LYS A 183 -8.99 -27.87 10.85
C LYS A 183 -8.08 -26.76 10.35
N ASP A 184 -8.43 -26.12 9.21
CA ASP A 184 -7.67 -25.03 8.60
C ASP A 184 -8.08 -23.64 9.14
N GLU A 185 -9.03 -23.60 10.07
CA GLU A 185 -9.46 -22.34 10.68
C GLU A 185 -8.35 -21.71 11.53
N PHE A 186 -8.18 -20.38 11.35
CA PHE A 186 -7.14 -19.64 12.09
C PHE A 186 -7.40 -19.58 13.60
N VAL A 187 -8.68 -19.51 14.00
CA VAL A 187 -9.09 -19.38 15.40
C VAL A 187 -9.76 -20.66 15.85
N SER A 188 -9.22 -21.30 16.87
CA SER A 188 -9.77 -22.52 17.48
C SER A 188 -10.16 -23.60 16.46
N PRO A 189 -9.21 -24.15 15.67
CA PRO A 189 -9.50 -25.21 14.71
C PRO A 189 -10.06 -26.44 15.41
N ASP A 190 -10.87 -27.21 14.68
CA ASP A 190 -11.46 -28.50 15.11
C ASP A 190 -12.30 -28.46 16.40
N THR A 191 -12.75 -27.25 16.82
CA THR A 191 -13.63 -27.08 17.99
C THR A 191 -15.07 -26.90 17.58
N MET A 192 -16.01 -27.12 18.50
CA MET A 192 -17.42 -26.80 18.30
C MET A 192 -17.65 -25.31 18.48
N ASP A 193 -18.35 -24.68 17.55
CA ASP A 193 -18.69 -23.25 17.58
C ASP A 193 -20.11 -23.02 17.02
N TYR A 194 -20.61 -21.82 17.20
CA TYR A 194 -21.88 -21.39 16.59
C TYR A 194 -21.80 -21.45 15.06
N PRO A 195 -22.90 -21.82 14.37
CA PRO A 195 -22.91 -22.06 12.93
C PRO A 195 -22.61 -20.80 12.12
N PHE A 196 -22.94 -19.64 12.63
CA PHE A 196 -22.76 -18.37 11.94
C PHE A 196 -21.90 -17.40 12.75
N HIS A 197 -20.85 -16.92 12.13
CA HIS A 197 -20.01 -15.86 12.68
C HIS A 197 -19.42 -15.00 11.57
N ASN A 198 -19.31 -13.70 11.78
CA ASN A 198 -18.68 -12.79 10.83
C ASN A 198 -18.07 -11.58 11.54
N TYR A 199 -17.03 -10.98 10.93
CA TYR A 199 -16.49 -9.71 11.39
C TYR A 199 -17.43 -8.57 11.03
N VAL A 200 -17.67 -7.65 11.96
CA VAL A 200 -18.29 -6.37 11.63
C VAL A 200 -17.26 -5.56 10.85
N LEU A 201 -17.51 -5.32 9.56
CA LEU A 201 -16.58 -4.57 8.73
C LEU A 201 -16.59 -3.08 9.09
N PHE A 202 -15.52 -2.39 8.75
CA PHE A 202 -15.41 -0.95 9.00
C PHE A 202 -16.53 -0.21 8.24
N ARG A 203 -17.27 0.65 8.95
CA ARG A 203 -18.47 1.38 8.49
C ARG A 203 -19.73 0.52 8.28
N HIS A 204 -19.72 -0.77 8.57
CA HIS A 204 -20.92 -1.58 8.62
C HIS A 204 -21.55 -1.51 10.02
N SER A 205 -22.89 -1.61 10.06
CA SER A 205 -23.61 -1.76 11.32
C SER A 205 -23.67 -3.23 11.74
N ILE A 206 -23.97 -3.48 13.01
CA ILE A 206 -24.21 -4.84 13.52
C ILE A 206 -25.38 -5.47 12.77
N ASP A 207 -26.48 -4.74 12.58
CA ASP A 207 -27.67 -5.23 11.89
C ASP A 207 -27.41 -5.62 10.43
N SER A 208 -26.60 -4.80 9.71
CA SER A 208 -26.22 -5.15 8.34
C SER A 208 -25.34 -6.41 8.30
N THR A 209 -24.44 -6.56 9.26
CA THR A 209 -23.58 -7.74 9.38
C THR A 209 -24.37 -9.00 9.74
N VAL A 210 -25.37 -8.90 10.61
CA VAL A 210 -26.28 -10.01 10.94
C VAL A 210 -27.05 -10.46 9.71
N LYS A 211 -27.65 -9.52 8.97
CA LYS A 211 -28.38 -9.84 7.72
C LYS A 211 -27.48 -10.49 6.67
N GLU A 212 -26.27 -9.97 6.47
CA GLU A 212 -25.28 -10.53 5.56
C GLU A 212 -24.87 -11.94 5.99
N THR A 213 -24.66 -12.16 7.28
CA THR A 213 -24.23 -13.45 7.84
C THR A 213 -25.32 -14.52 7.73
N LEU A 214 -26.58 -14.16 7.89
CA LEU A 214 -27.71 -15.06 7.70
C LEU A 214 -28.03 -15.32 6.21
N GLY A 215 -27.62 -14.43 5.30
CA GLY A 215 -27.83 -14.58 3.86
C GLY A 215 -29.31 -14.76 3.51
N SER A 216 -29.64 -15.86 2.83
CA SER A 216 -31.02 -16.17 2.43
C SER A 216 -31.98 -16.38 3.61
N LEU A 217 -31.50 -16.85 4.75
CA LEU A 217 -32.29 -17.01 5.96
C LEU A 217 -32.81 -15.68 6.52
N ALA A 218 -32.12 -14.57 6.25
CA ALA A 218 -32.57 -13.25 6.67
C ALA A 218 -33.85 -12.76 5.96
N GLN A 219 -34.27 -13.41 4.87
CA GLN A 219 -35.48 -13.10 4.13
C GLN A 219 -36.72 -13.75 4.75
N ASP A 220 -36.54 -14.79 5.55
CA ASP A 220 -37.63 -15.45 6.25
C ASP A 220 -38.06 -14.60 7.45
N LYS A 221 -39.28 -14.09 7.38
CA LYS A 221 -39.90 -13.26 8.44
C LYS A 221 -40.12 -14.02 9.77
N SER A 222 -40.04 -15.34 9.75
CA SER A 222 -40.15 -16.16 10.97
C SER A 222 -38.86 -16.11 11.79
N ILE A 223 -37.73 -15.74 11.17
CA ILE A 223 -36.41 -15.66 11.79
C ILE A 223 -36.13 -14.22 12.24
N ALA A 224 -36.31 -13.97 13.53
CA ALA A 224 -36.01 -12.68 14.15
C ALA A 224 -34.82 -12.81 15.09
N PRO A 225 -33.59 -12.40 14.67
CA PRO A 225 -32.43 -12.44 15.54
C PRO A 225 -32.62 -11.48 16.72
N ARG A 226 -32.29 -11.94 17.92
CA ARG A 226 -32.36 -11.16 19.15
C ARG A 226 -30.98 -11.00 19.73
N PHE A 227 -30.70 -9.82 20.26
CA PHE A 227 -29.47 -9.61 21.04
C PHE A 227 -29.50 -10.48 22.29
N LEU A 228 -28.45 -11.26 22.49
CA LEU A 228 -28.33 -12.15 23.62
C LEU A 228 -27.36 -11.61 24.67
N ILE A 229 -26.08 -11.45 24.30
CA ILE A 229 -25.03 -11.05 25.22
C ILE A 229 -23.88 -10.38 24.45
N ARG A 230 -23.17 -9.52 25.13
CA ARG A 230 -21.90 -8.94 24.67
C ARG A 230 -20.77 -9.36 25.60
N TYR A 231 -19.71 -9.93 25.06
CA TYR A 231 -18.55 -10.37 25.84
C TYR A 231 -17.25 -10.22 25.06
N THR A 232 -16.13 -10.25 25.78
CA THR A 232 -14.80 -10.27 25.16
C THR A 232 -14.32 -11.72 25.10
N PHE A 233 -13.98 -12.16 23.89
CA PHE A 233 -13.28 -13.41 23.66
C PHE A 233 -11.82 -13.13 23.38
N GLU A 234 -10.93 -13.73 24.13
CA GLU A 234 -9.48 -13.59 23.93
C GLU A 234 -8.79 -14.95 24.02
N ASN A 235 -7.91 -15.22 23.08
CA ASN A 235 -7.02 -16.37 23.09
C ASN A 235 -5.60 -15.93 22.67
N GLU A 236 -4.69 -16.88 22.45
CA GLU A 236 -3.31 -16.56 22.04
C GLU A 236 -3.21 -15.78 20.73
N LYS A 237 -4.15 -15.96 19.81
CA LYS A 237 -4.11 -15.40 18.44
C LYS A 237 -4.97 -14.17 18.24
N VAL A 238 -6.09 -14.06 18.95
CA VAL A 238 -7.08 -13.01 18.69
C VAL A 238 -7.72 -12.44 19.95
N LYS A 239 -8.20 -11.19 19.84
CA LYS A 239 -9.06 -10.54 20.83
C LYS A 239 -10.31 -10.02 20.12
N HIS A 240 -11.48 -10.47 20.51
CA HIS A 240 -12.73 -10.15 19.86
C HIS A 240 -13.79 -9.62 20.84
N LEU A 241 -14.54 -8.59 20.43
CA LEU A 241 -15.79 -8.18 21.05
C LEU A 241 -16.91 -8.91 20.33
N VAL A 242 -17.58 -9.81 21.04
CA VAL A 242 -18.69 -10.61 20.52
C VAL A 242 -19.99 -10.01 20.97
#